data_56af34e2deb2631d3bd30e3b907e3f3e
#
_entry.id   56af34e2deb2631d3bd30e3b907e3f3e
#
_cell.length_a   1.000
_cell.length_b   1.000
_cell.length_c   1.000
_cell.angle_alpha   90.00
_cell.angle_beta   90.00
_cell.angle_gamma   90.00
#
_symmetry.space_group_name_H-M   'P 1'
#
loop_
_entity.id
_entity.type
_entity.pdbx_description
1 polymer ?
#
loop_
_entity_poly.entity_id
_entity_poly.type
_entity_poly.pdbx_seq_one_letter_code
_entity_poly.pdbx_strand_id
1 'polypeptide(L)'
;MLSITLVCVGKMRETYYISAFAEYAKRLGAYCRFDLVELPEQRLPERPSQKEIYAALEKEAQAIRARIPKGAAVIAMCVEGKLLSSEALARQLAGYAAGGTSKVCFLVGGSFGLDEGLKREASLRLSMSPMTFPHHLARVMLAEQIYRACTINAGTQYHK
;
A
#
# COMPACT_ATOMS: atom_id res chain seq x y z
N MET A 1 2.81 16.81 9.95
CA MET A 1 2.05 15.55 9.95
C MET A 1 2.10 14.93 8.56
N LEU A 2 2.50 13.68 8.48
CA LEU A 2 2.52 12.96 7.21
C LEU A 2 1.11 12.77 6.67
N SER A 3 0.98 12.83 5.36
CA SER A 3 -0.22 12.38 4.64
C SER A 3 0.11 11.04 3.99
N ILE A 4 -0.63 10.00 4.35
CA ILE A 4 -0.42 8.65 3.85
C ILE A 4 -1.65 8.23 3.06
N THR A 5 -1.45 7.86 1.82
CA THR A 5 -2.51 7.39 0.93
C THR A 5 -2.25 5.93 0.57
N LEU A 6 -3.27 5.09 0.68
CA LEU A 6 -3.28 3.76 0.09
C LEU A 6 -4.08 3.81 -1.19
N VAL A 7 -3.45 3.51 -2.32
CA VAL A 7 -4.14 3.33 -3.60
C VAL A 7 -4.18 1.83 -3.86
N CYS A 8 -5.37 1.27 -3.82
CA CYS A 8 -5.59 -0.17 -3.92
C CYS A 8 -6.46 -0.50 -5.12
N VAL A 9 -6.14 -1.60 -5.79
CA VAL A 9 -6.96 -2.14 -6.88
C VAL A 9 -7.93 -3.14 -6.28
N GLY A 10 -9.22 -2.95 -6.56
CA GLY A 10 -10.31 -3.77 -6.03
C GLY A 10 -10.91 -3.20 -4.75
N LYS A 11 -12.18 -3.50 -4.55
CA LYS A 11 -12.94 -3.09 -3.37
C LYS A 11 -13.07 -4.25 -2.41
N MET A 12 -12.79 -4.01 -1.12
CA MET A 12 -13.03 -5.03 -0.09
C MET A 12 -14.53 -5.34 0.01
N ARG A 13 -14.86 -6.62 0.10
CA ARG A 13 -16.24 -7.11 0.14
C ARG A 13 -16.58 -7.77 1.47
N GLU A 14 -15.62 -8.44 2.08
CA GLU A 14 -15.81 -9.17 3.33
C GLU A 14 -15.95 -8.18 4.49
N THR A 15 -17.05 -8.28 5.22
CA THR A 15 -17.35 -7.35 6.33
C THR A 15 -16.28 -7.40 7.41
N TYR A 16 -15.67 -8.56 7.66
CA TYR A 16 -14.61 -8.69 8.66
C TYR A 16 -13.33 -7.95 8.25
N TYR A 17 -12.96 -7.92 6.96
CA TYR A 17 -11.82 -7.13 6.49
C TYR A 17 -12.14 -5.64 6.50
N ILE A 18 -13.35 -5.26 6.08
CA ILE A 18 -13.79 -3.87 6.09
C ILE A 18 -13.73 -3.31 7.51
N SER A 19 -14.25 -4.06 8.50
CA SER A 19 -14.25 -3.66 9.90
C SER A 19 -12.83 -3.58 10.48
N ALA A 20 -11.98 -4.57 10.18
CA ALA A 20 -10.60 -4.57 10.65
C ALA A 20 -9.80 -3.40 10.05
N PHE A 21 -9.96 -3.15 8.76
CA PHE A 21 -9.30 -2.03 8.10
C PHE A 21 -9.76 -0.69 8.70
N ALA A 22 -11.06 -0.53 8.89
CA ALA A 22 -11.65 0.68 9.47
C ALA A 22 -11.10 0.98 10.86
N GLU A 23 -10.85 -0.05 11.67
CA GLU A 23 -10.27 0.13 13.01
C GLU A 23 -8.87 0.74 12.93
N TYR A 24 -8.01 0.23 12.05
CA TYR A 24 -6.66 0.76 11.88
C TYR A 24 -6.66 2.14 11.23
N ALA A 25 -7.54 2.38 10.26
CA ALA A 25 -7.71 3.70 9.66
C ALA A 25 -8.09 4.74 10.71
N LYS A 26 -9.00 4.38 11.62
CA LYS A 26 -9.40 5.23 12.73
C LYS A 26 -8.22 5.56 13.65
N ARG A 27 -7.44 4.53 14.03
CA ARG A 27 -6.26 4.73 14.91
C ARG A 27 -5.20 5.59 14.24
N LEU A 28 -5.01 5.43 12.94
CA LEU A 28 -4.06 6.21 12.15
C LEU A 28 -4.37 7.70 12.16
N GLY A 29 -5.64 8.08 12.32
CA GLY A 29 -6.06 9.48 12.35
C GLY A 29 -5.41 10.30 13.47
N ALA A 30 -4.91 9.65 14.53
CA ALA A 30 -4.17 10.33 15.60
C ALA A 30 -2.71 10.66 15.21
N TYR A 31 -2.18 10.04 14.16
CA TYR A 31 -0.77 10.14 13.78
C TYR A 31 -0.52 10.77 12.43
N CYS A 32 -1.46 10.63 11.51
CA CYS A 32 -1.29 11.11 10.15
C CYS A 32 -2.66 11.40 9.50
N ARG A 33 -2.63 12.06 8.35
CA ARG A 33 -3.78 12.10 7.45
C ARG A 33 -3.74 10.82 6.64
N PHE A 34 -4.77 10.01 6.76
CA PHE A 34 -4.81 8.70 6.12
C PHE A 34 -5.99 8.59 5.18
N ASP A 35 -5.72 8.29 3.91
CA ASP A 35 -6.73 8.14 2.87
C ASP A 35 -6.62 6.79 2.19
N LEU A 36 -7.77 6.17 1.94
CA LEU A 36 -7.89 4.96 1.12
C LEU A 36 -8.54 5.32 -0.20
N VAL A 37 -7.90 4.94 -1.29
CA VAL A 37 -8.44 5.05 -2.64
C VAL A 37 -8.59 3.63 -3.20
N GLU A 38 -9.80 3.21 -3.47
CA GLU A 38 -10.08 1.92 -4.10
C GLU A 38 -10.43 2.14 -5.57
N LEU A 39 -9.67 1.50 -6.45
CA LEU A 39 -9.88 1.58 -7.90
C LEU A 39 -10.44 0.25 -8.41
N PRO A 40 -11.30 0.29 -9.42
CA PRO A 40 -11.85 -0.96 -9.96
C PRO A 40 -10.77 -1.83 -10.59
N GLU A 41 -10.83 -3.14 -10.34
CA GLU A 41 -9.97 -4.11 -10.99
C GLU A 41 -10.43 -4.32 -12.43
N GLN A 42 -9.50 -4.40 -13.37
CA GLN A 42 -9.80 -4.65 -14.77
C GLN A 42 -10.31 -6.09 -14.92
N ARG A 43 -11.39 -6.27 -15.68
CA ARG A 43 -11.96 -7.59 -15.93
C ARG A 43 -11.05 -8.39 -16.86
N LEU A 44 -10.85 -9.65 -16.50
CA LEU A 44 -10.10 -10.61 -17.29
C LEU A 44 -10.96 -11.86 -17.51
N PRO A 45 -10.75 -12.58 -18.65
CA PRO A 45 -11.37 -13.86 -18.84
C PRO A 45 -10.88 -14.86 -17.79
N GLU A 46 -11.58 -16.00 -17.65
CA GLU A 46 -11.27 -17.02 -16.64
C GLU A 46 -9.84 -17.54 -16.76
N ARG A 47 -9.34 -17.68 -17.99
CA ARG A 47 -7.96 -18.11 -18.29
C ARG A 47 -7.28 -17.06 -19.15
N PRO A 48 -6.86 -15.94 -18.56
CA PRO A 48 -6.27 -14.88 -19.34
C PRO A 48 -4.88 -15.23 -19.88
N SER A 49 -4.60 -14.78 -21.10
CA SER A 49 -3.25 -14.85 -21.64
C SER A 49 -2.33 -13.87 -20.93
N GLN A 50 -1.03 -14.05 -21.05
CA GLN A 50 -0.05 -13.12 -20.49
C GLN A 50 -0.21 -11.71 -21.06
N LYS A 51 -0.51 -11.63 -22.37
CA LYS A 51 -0.77 -10.36 -23.04
C LYS A 51 -2.01 -9.64 -22.48
N GLU A 52 -3.08 -10.39 -22.20
CA GLU A 52 -4.29 -9.85 -21.58
C GLU A 52 -4.02 -9.34 -20.16
N ILE A 53 -3.24 -10.08 -19.38
CA ILE A 53 -2.84 -9.67 -18.03
C ILE A 53 -2.02 -8.38 -18.10
N TYR A 54 -1.02 -8.28 -18.96
CA TYR A 54 -0.21 -7.07 -19.10
C TYR A 54 -1.04 -5.86 -19.52
N ALA A 55 -1.99 -6.04 -20.43
CA ALA A 55 -2.87 -4.96 -20.87
C ALA A 55 -3.77 -4.47 -19.73
N ALA A 56 -4.30 -5.39 -18.93
CA ALA A 56 -5.12 -5.06 -17.77
C ALA A 56 -4.31 -4.30 -16.71
N LEU A 57 -3.10 -4.78 -16.39
CA LEU A 57 -2.22 -4.12 -15.43
C LEU A 57 -1.79 -2.73 -15.90
N GLU A 58 -1.57 -2.54 -17.18
CA GLU A 58 -1.24 -1.24 -17.74
C GLU A 58 -2.39 -0.23 -17.58
N LYS A 59 -3.63 -0.65 -17.81
CA LYS A 59 -4.81 0.18 -17.58
C LYS A 59 -4.97 0.52 -16.10
N GLU A 60 -4.78 -0.44 -15.22
CA GLU A 60 -4.80 -0.21 -13.78
C GLU A 60 -3.71 0.76 -13.36
N ALA A 61 -2.52 0.64 -13.95
CA ALA A 61 -1.40 1.54 -13.67
C ALA A 61 -1.71 2.99 -14.05
N GLN A 62 -2.38 3.21 -15.17
CA GLN A 62 -2.81 4.55 -15.58
C GLN A 62 -3.76 5.17 -14.55
N ALA A 63 -4.73 4.38 -14.07
CA ALA A 63 -5.68 4.82 -13.05
C ALA A 63 -4.96 5.09 -11.72
N ILE A 64 -4.01 4.25 -11.35
CA ILE A 64 -3.20 4.42 -10.13
C ILE A 64 -2.39 5.71 -10.21
N ARG A 65 -1.66 5.94 -11.31
CA ARG A 65 -0.83 7.14 -11.48
C ARG A 65 -1.64 8.43 -11.31
N ALA A 66 -2.87 8.43 -11.79
CA ALA A 66 -3.76 9.59 -11.67
C ALA A 66 -4.16 9.90 -10.22
N ARG A 67 -3.98 8.95 -9.31
CA ARG A 67 -4.37 9.08 -7.89
C ARG A 67 -3.17 9.21 -6.95
N ILE A 68 -1.95 9.09 -7.45
CA ILE A 68 -0.76 9.30 -6.62
C ILE A 68 -0.65 10.81 -6.33
N PRO A 69 -0.61 11.22 -5.04
CA PRO A 69 -0.45 12.63 -4.72
C PRO A 69 0.87 13.19 -5.26
N LYS A 70 0.82 14.39 -5.79
CA LYS A 70 1.99 15.06 -6.34
C LYS A 70 3.08 15.23 -5.27
N GLY A 71 4.29 14.82 -5.60
CA GLY A 71 5.44 14.91 -4.69
C GLY A 71 5.50 13.80 -3.65
N ALA A 72 4.62 12.81 -3.69
CA ALA A 72 4.63 11.72 -2.74
C ALA A 72 5.80 10.77 -2.97
N ALA A 73 6.38 10.25 -1.88
CA ALA A 73 7.21 9.05 -1.95
C ALA A 73 6.29 7.86 -2.20
N VAL A 74 6.60 7.04 -3.19
CA VAL A 74 5.76 5.93 -3.60
C VAL A 74 6.36 4.61 -3.14
N ILE A 75 5.58 3.83 -2.42
CA ILE A 75 5.96 2.48 -1.98
C ILE A 75 5.06 1.47 -2.69
N ALA A 76 5.63 0.68 -3.58
CA ALA A 76 4.89 -0.36 -4.30
C ALA A 76 4.98 -1.67 -3.52
N MET A 77 3.82 -2.23 -3.16
CA MET A 77 3.75 -3.52 -2.48
C MET A 77 3.87 -4.64 -3.50
N CYS A 78 4.85 -5.52 -3.32
CA CYS A 78 5.05 -6.66 -4.21
C CYS A 78 5.85 -7.76 -3.49
N VAL A 79 5.60 -9.02 -3.86
CA VAL A 79 6.22 -10.18 -3.20
C VAL A 79 7.75 -10.15 -3.36
N GLU A 80 8.23 -9.73 -4.52
CA GLU A 80 9.66 -9.65 -4.85
C GLU A 80 10.35 -8.39 -4.30
N GLY A 81 9.63 -7.57 -3.56
CA GLY A 81 10.18 -6.35 -2.96
C GLY A 81 11.13 -6.62 -1.81
N LYS A 82 11.67 -5.55 -1.26
CA LYS A 82 12.57 -5.59 -0.11
C LYS A 82 11.81 -5.97 1.15
N LEU A 83 12.37 -6.87 1.94
CA LEU A 83 11.84 -7.23 3.25
C LEU A 83 12.34 -6.23 4.28
N LEU A 84 11.41 -5.63 5.01
CA LEU A 84 11.73 -4.71 6.11
C LEU A 84 11.09 -5.22 7.40
N SER A 85 11.77 -4.99 8.52
CA SER A 85 11.16 -5.13 9.83
C SER A 85 10.20 -3.97 10.07
N SER A 86 9.34 -4.09 11.08
CA SER A 86 8.45 -2.99 11.48
C SER A 86 9.24 -1.74 11.85
N GLU A 87 10.36 -1.89 12.56
CA GLU A 87 11.25 -0.80 12.94
C GLU A 87 11.91 -0.16 11.70
N ALA A 88 12.29 -0.97 10.73
CA ALA A 88 12.87 -0.46 9.49
C ALA A 88 11.84 0.32 8.67
N LEU A 89 10.59 -0.11 8.62
CA LEU A 89 9.51 0.64 7.98
C LEU A 89 9.29 1.98 8.69
N ALA A 90 9.30 1.97 10.03
CA ALA A 90 9.18 3.20 10.81
C ALA A 90 10.30 4.18 10.46
N ARG A 91 11.55 3.71 10.38
CA ARG A 91 12.69 4.53 9.98
C ARG A 91 12.54 5.08 8.56
N GLN A 92 12.01 4.25 7.65
CA GLN A 92 11.78 4.68 6.26
C GLN A 92 10.80 5.86 6.21
N LEU A 93 9.68 5.78 6.93
CA LEU A 93 8.68 6.84 6.98
C LEU A 93 9.25 8.10 7.64
N ALA A 94 9.97 7.95 8.75
CA ALA A 94 10.64 9.05 9.42
C ALA A 94 11.69 9.71 8.50
N GLY A 95 12.40 8.92 7.71
CA GLY A 95 13.38 9.40 6.73
C GLY A 95 12.76 10.27 5.64
N TYR A 96 11.60 9.89 5.13
CA TYR A 96 10.88 10.71 4.17
C TYR A 96 10.51 12.07 4.77
N ALA A 97 9.94 12.07 5.97
CA ALA A 97 9.55 13.30 6.66
C ALA A 97 10.78 14.21 6.93
N ALA A 98 11.87 13.63 7.41
CA ALA A 98 13.11 14.36 7.67
C ALA A 98 13.73 14.93 6.39
N GLY A 99 13.57 14.26 5.26
CA GLY A 99 14.02 14.71 3.94
C GLY A 99 13.09 15.71 3.26
N GLY A 100 12.04 16.17 3.94
CA GLY A 100 11.12 17.17 3.40
C GLY A 100 9.94 16.60 2.61
N THR A 101 9.78 15.28 2.57
CA THR A 101 8.65 14.62 1.90
C THR A 101 7.54 14.37 2.90
N SER A 102 6.45 15.11 2.78
CA SER A 102 5.31 15.03 3.70
C SER A 102 4.21 14.07 3.25
N LYS A 103 4.33 13.51 2.06
CA LYS A 103 3.32 12.62 1.46
C LYS A 103 3.94 11.28 1.13
N VAL A 104 3.28 10.19 1.53
CA VAL A 104 3.68 8.82 1.21
C VAL A 104 2.48 8.12 0.60
N CYS A 105 2.69 7.43 -0.50
CA CYS A 105 1.64 6.71 -1.20
C CYS A 105 2.04 5.23 -1.32
N PHE A 106 1.24 4.36 -0.72
CA PHE A 106 1.40 2.90 -0.87
C PHE A 106 0.50 2.42 -2.01
N LEU A 107 1.06 1.60 -2.89
CA LEU A 107 0.33 1.00 -4.01
C LEU A 107 0.11 -0.48 -3.75
N VAL A 108 -1.13 -0.90 -3.77
CA VAL A 108 -1.53 -2.29 -3.53
C VAL A 108 -2.27 -2.80 -4.76
N GLY A 109 -1.72 -3.79 -5.45
CA GLY A 109 -2.32 -4.37 -6.64
C GLY A 109 -3.51 -5.29 -6.34
N GLY A 110 -4.18 -5.69 -7.40
CA GLY A 110 -5.24 -6.69 -7.36
C GLY A 110 -4.69 -8.11 -7.50
N SER A 111 -5.49 -8.99 -8.11
CA SER A 111 -5.20 -10.43 -8.20
C SER A 111 -3.88 -10.76 -8.92
N PHE A 112 -3.48 -9.95 -9.88
CA PHE A 112 -2.24 -10.14 -10.66
C PHE A 112 -1.13 -9.17 -10.28
N GLY A 113 -1.26 -8.48 -9.16
CA GLY A 113 -0.26 -7.55 -8.67
C GLY A 113 -0.28 -6.20 -9.36
N LEU A 114 0.89 -5.60 -9.50
CA LEU A 114 1.08 -4.27 -10.08
C LEU A 114 1.84 -4.36 -11.41
N ASP A 115 1.58 -3.41 -12.29
CA ASP A 115 2.34 -3.21 -13.52
C ASP A 115 3.84 -3.04 -13.24
N GLU A 116 4.69 -3.66 -14.03
CA GLU A 116 6.14 -3.62 -13.86
C GLU A 116 6.72 -2.21 -13.97
N GLY A 117 6.20 -1.39 -14.90
CA GLY A 117 6.63 0.00 -15.06
C GLY A 117 6.35 0.82 -13.81
N LEU A 118 5.16 0.61 -13.23
CA LEU A 118 4.76 1.29 -11.99
C LEU A 118 5.68 0.91 -10.82
N LYS A 119 6.05 -0.37 -10.69
CA LYS A 119 6.98 -0.82 -9.66
C LYS A 119 8.37 -0.18 -9.84
N ARG A 120 8.85 -0.06 -11.09
CA ARG A 120 10.15 0.57 -11.38
C ARG A 120 10.17 2.06 -11.04
N GLU A 121 9.05 2.74 -11.17
CA GLU A 121 8.92 4.17 -10.83
C GLU A 121 8.87 4.42 -9.32
N ALA A 122 8.56 3.41 -8.52
CA ALA A 122 8.40 3.56 -7.08
C ALA A 122 9.72 3.92 -6.38
N SER A 123 9.62 4.70 -5.31
CA SER A 123 10.76 5.02 -4.44
C SER A 123 11.26 3.78 -3.70
N LEU A 124 10.35 2.87 -3.38
CA LEU A 124 10.65 1.63 -2.68
C LEU A 124 9.68 0.54 -3.15
N ARG A 125 10.21 -0.65 -3.39
CA ARG A 125 9.41 -1.87 -3.54
C ARG A 125 9.48 -2.64 -2.23
N LEU A 126 8.34 -2.84 -1.60
CA LEU A 126 8.24 -3.44 -0.27
C LEU A 126 7.48 -4.75 -0.33
N SER A 127 8.05 -5.79 0.27
CA SER A 127 7.40 -7.08 0.44
C SER A 127 6.92 -7.26 1.88
N MET A 128 5.70 -7.76 2.05
CA MET A 128 5.20 -8.17 3.35
C MET A 128 5.87 -9.47 3.81
N SER A 129 6.15 -10.37 2.86
CA SER A 129 6.69 -11.71 3.12
C SER A 129 6.95 -12.42 1.78
N PRO A 130 7.85 -13.39 1.73
CA PRO A 130 7.93 -14.31 0.59
C PRO A 130 6.67 -15.14 0.40
N MET A 131 5.86 -15.30 1.45
CA MET A 131 4.56 -15.98 1.35
C MET A 131 3.53 -15.05 0.68
N THR A 132 2.56 -15.65 0.00
CA THR A 132 1.46 -14.92 -0.61
C THR A 132 0.27 -14.91 0.33
N PHE A 133 -0.35 -13.75 0.50
CA PHE A 133 -1.56 -13.57 1.30
C PHE A 133 -2.73 -13.18 0.40
N PRO A 134 -3.98 -13.49 0.78
CA PRO A 134 -5.14 -12.89 0.13
C PRO A 134 -4.98 -11.37 0.13
N HIS A 135 -5.22 -10.73 -1.01
CA HIS A 135 -4.87 -9.30 -1.15
C HIS A 135 -5.67 -8.38 -0.22
N HIS A 136 -6.90 -8.73 0.15
CA HIS A 136 -7.66 -7.94 1.14
C HIS A 136 -7.13 -8.11 2.57
N LEU A 137 -6.67 -9.31 2.93
CA LEU A 137 -5.99 -9.53 4.21
C LEU A 137 -4.67 -8.75 4.25
N ALA A 138 -3.90 -8.80 3.18
CA ALA A 138 -2.65 -8.05 3.08
C ALA A 138 -2.87 -6.54 3.25
N ARG A 139 -3.98 -6.01 2.74
CA ARG A 139 -4.36 -4.60 2.91
C ARG A 139 -4.58 -4.24 4.37
N VAL A 140 -5.26 -5.11 5.13
CA VAL A 140 -5.46 -4.94 6.57
C VAL A 140 -4.12 -4.99 7.31
N MET A 141 -3.29 -5.97 6.98
CA MET A 141 -1.94 -6.12 7.56
C MET A 141 -1.07 -4.89 7.29
N LEU A 142 -1.15 -4.34 6.09
CA LEU A 142 -0.42 -3.14 5.73
C LEU A 142 -0.89 -1.93 6.55
N ALA A 143 -2.18 -1.74 6.69
CA ALA A 143 -2.74 -0.65 7.52
C ALA A 143 -2.26 -0.80 8.97
N GLU A 144 -2.24 -2.01 9.51
CA GLU A 144 -1.71 -2.28 10.85
C GLU A 144 -0.22 -1.93 10.94
N GLN A 145 0.59 -2.31 9.96
CA GLN A 145 2.02 -2.02 9.96
C GLN A 145 2.31 -0.52 9.82
N ILE A 146 1.52 0.21 9.06
CA ILE A 146 1.64 1.67 8.97
C ILE A 146 1.30 2.29 10.34
N TYR A 147 0.24 1.84 10.98
CA TYR A 147 -0.11 2.26 12.33
C TYR A 147 1.03 1.96 13.32
N ARG A 148 1.56 0.74 13.28
CA ARG A 148 2.70 0.32 14.13
C ARG A 148 3.92 1.22 13.91
N ALA A 149 4.26 1.51 12.66
CA ALA A 149 5.36 2.40 12.32
C ALA A 149 5.15 3.81 12.91
N CYS A 150 3.94 4.34 12.82
CA CYS A 150 3.59 5.63 13.41
C CYS A 150 3.74 5.61 14.94
N THR A 151 3.32 4.52 15.60
CA THR A 151 3.47 4.39 17.07
C THR A 151 4.94 4.30 17.49
N ILE A 152 5.76 3.59 16.72
CA ILE A 152 7.21 3.51 16.96
C ILE A 152 7.82 4.91 16.89
N ASN A 153 7.50 5.66 15.83
CA ASN A 153 8.04 7.00 15.63
C ASN A 153 7.56 8.00 16.69
N ALA A 154 6.36 7.81 17.23
CA ALA A 154 5.80 8.65 18.30
C ALA A 154 6.26 8.21 19.69
N GLY A 155 6.94 7.08 19.84
CA GLY A 155 7.40 6.56 21.13
C GLY A 155 6.30 6.00 22.01
N THR A 156 5.15 5.62 21.43
CA THR A 156 4.06 5.00 22.20
C THR A 156 4.25 3.49 22.35
N GLN A 157 3.59 2.88 23.33
CA GLN A 157 3.85 1.50 23.75
C GLN A 157 3.01 0.45 23.00
N TYR A 158 2.74 0.62 21.73
CA TYR A 158 2.01 -0.37 20.94
C TYR A 158 2.93 -1.51 20.50
N HIS A 159 4.07 -1.16 19.93
CA HIS A 159 5.06 -2.14 19.46
C HIS A 159 5.89 -2.68 20.64
N LYS A 160 6.03 -4.01 20.69
CA LYS A 160 6.78 -4.69 21.75
C LYS A 160 7.94 -5.49 21.22
#